data_520e2793af3eab9a49d3f022e4cabb43
#
_entry.id   520e2793af3eab9a49d3f022e4cabb43
#
_cell.length_a   1.000
_cell.length_b   1.000
_cell.length_c   1.000
_cell.angle_alpha   90.00
_cell.angle_beta   90.00
_cell.angle_gamma   90.00
#
_symmetry.space_group_name_H-M   'P 1'
#
loop_
_entity.id
_entity.type
_entity.pdbx_description
1 polymer ?
#
loop_
_entity_poly.entity_id
_entity_poly.type
_entity_poly.pdbx_seq_one_letter_code
_entity_poly.pdbx_strand_id
1 'polypeptide(L)'
;MAGNKFGQIFTLTTFGESHGPALGGVIDGCPAGVSINENLIQEDLDRRKPGQSKIVTQRKEPDRVEIYSGVFEGMTTGTPIGFVIHNSNQKSKDYDHIKSAYRPSHADYVYDKKYGFRDYRGGGRSSARETAARVVAGSIAKQFMSGVQFHAFVSAVGELKIENPQHIDDFSSIESNPVRCPDFKMAKKMENYIKKIRKDGDTVGGVITCVIKNVPTGLGEPVFDKLHAELGRAMLSINAVKGFEYGSGFAGAALRGSQHNDLFNTNGTTKTNYSGGIQGGISNGMDIYFNVAFKPVATIMQNQNTIDKSGKEITIKGKGRHDPCVVPRAVPIVEAMASLVLADYFLISRTNTIVGDFNKI
;
A
#
# COMPACT_ATOMS: atom_id res chain seq x y z
N MET A 1 -7.35 18.72 -11.11
CA MET A 1 -8.06 17.92 -10.05
C MET A 1 -7.13 17.74 -8.84
N ALA A 2 -7.68 17.81 -7.63
CA ALA A 2 -6.90 17.53 -6.42
C ALA A 2 -6.62 16.01 -6.33
N GLY A 3 -5.38 15.60 -6.00
CA GLY A 3 -4.97 14.20 -5.93
C GLY A 3 -5.41 13.46 -4.68
N ASN A 4 -6.70 13.61 -4.28
CA ASN A 4 -7.25 12.98 -3.07
C ASN A 4 -8.29 11.90 -3.38
N LYS A 5 -8.56 11.64 -4.67
CA LYS A 5 -9.48 10.61 -5.16
C LYS A 5 -8.70 9.56 -5.96
N PHE A 6 -9.01 8.28 -5.73
CA PHE A 6 -8.51 7.11 -6.45
C PHE A 6 -9.69 6.25 -6.93
N GLY A 7 -9.54 5.55 -8.06
CA GLY A 7 -10.56 4.72 -8.70
C GLY A 7 -11.44 5.47 -9.73
N GLN A 8 -12.17 4.72 -10.53
CA GLN A 8 -13.08 5.21 -11.58
C GLN A 8 -14.55 4.95 -11.18
N ILE A 9 -14.94 3.70 -10.92
CA ILE A 9 -16.26 3.28 -10.43
C ILE A 9 -16.21 3.10 -8.92
N PHE A 10 -15.33 2.19 -8.43
CA PHE A 10 -15.07 2.04 -7.00
C PHE A 10 -14.07 3.10 -6.56
N THR A 11 -14.57 4.21 -6.07
CA THR A 11 -13.72 5.36 -5.78
C THR A 11 -13.53 5.59 -4.29
N LEU A 12 -12.33 6.02 -3.92
CA LEU A 12 -11.99 6.45 -2.58
C LEU A 12 -11.53 7.91 -2.61
N THR A 13 -12.21 8.78 -1.87
CA THR A 13 -11.72 10.13 -1.56
C THR A 13 -11.28 10.17 -0.11
N THR A 14 -10.01 10.54 0.17
CA THR A 14 -9.47 10.61 1.53
C THR A 14 -9.31 12.03 2.02
N PHE A 15 -9.47 12.24 3.34
CA PHE A 15 -9.28 13.53 4.02
C PHE A 15 -8.58 13.35 5.37
N GLY A 16 -8.26 14.46 6.02
CA GLY A 16 -7.64 14.51 7.34
C GLY A 16 -6.12 14.54 7.31
N GLU A 17 -5.52 14.93 8.44
CA GLU A 17 -4.11 15.21 8.62
C GLU A 17 -3.51 14.31 9.70
N SER A 18 -2.21 14.01 9.61
CA SER A 18 -1.54 13.10 10.55
C SER A 18 -1.55 13.56 12.00
N HIS A 19 -1.68 14.87 12.22
CA HIS A 19 -1.77 15.53 13.52
C HIS A 19 -3.04 16.38 13.66
N GLY A 20 -3.99 16.24 12.75
CA GLY A 20 -5.37 16.71 12.89
C GLY A 20 -6.18 15.83 13.84
N PRO A 21 -7.46 16.15 14.09
CA PRO A 21 -8.33 15.38 14.99
C PRO A 21 -8.60 13.97 14.47
N ALA A 22 -8.71 13.80 13.17
CA ALA A 22 -9.03 12.52 12.53
C ALA A 22 -8.53 12.48 11.09
N LEU A 23 -8.57 11.28 10.52
CA LEU A 23 -8.60 11.04 9.08
C LEU A 23 -9.81 10.20 8.74
N GLY A 24 -10.15 10.17 7.46
CA GLY A 24 -11.26 9.37 6.99
C GLY A 24 -11.31 9.32 5.47
N GLY A 25 -12.40 8.80 4.98
CA GLY A 25 -12.66 8.71 3.56
C GLY A 25 -14.12 8.55 3.24
N VAL A 26 -14.42 8.74 1.97
CA VAL A 26 -15.70 8.42 1.37
C VAL A 26 -15.41 7.43 0.24
N ILE A 27 -16.04 6.26 0.31
CA ILE A 27 -16.05 5.27 -0.76
C ILE A 27 -17.36 5.46 -1.52
N ASP A 28 -17.27 5.59 -2.84
CA ASP A 28 -18.44 5.67 -3.71
C ASP A 28 -18.36 4.58 -4.78
N GLY A 29 -19.51 4.15 -5.30
CA GLY A 29 -19.61 3.08 -6.30
C GLY A 29 -19.43 1.66 -5.75
N CYS A 30 -19.47 1.46 -4.42
CA CYS A 30 -19.58 0.13 -3.84
C CYS A 30 -20.95 -0.47 -4.15
N PRO A 31 -21.06 -1.68 -4.71
CA PRO A 31 -22.35 -2.32 -4.99
C PRO A 31 -23.22 -2.44 -3.74
N ALA A 32 -24.54 -2.35 -3.90
CA ALA A 32 -25.49 -2.67 -2.82
C ALA A 32 -25.49 -4.18 -2.53
N GLY A 33 -25.82 -4.56 -1.29
CA GLY A 33 -25.98 -5.95 -0.89
C GLY A 33 -24.67 -6.70 -0.58
N VAL A 34 -23.55 -6.00 -0.46
CA VAL A 34 -22.29 -6.60 0.02
C VAL A 34 -22.35 -6.72 1.54
N SER A 35 -22.15 -7.92 2.07
CA SER A 35 -22.03 -8.15 3.52
C SER A 35 -20.71 -7.58 4.02
N ILE A 36 -20.77 -6.67 4.99
CA ILE A 36 -19.61 -6.03 5.59
C ILE A 36 -19.34 -6.61 6.96
N ASN A 37 -18.17 -7.23 7.10
CA ASN A 37 -17.62 -7.64 8.38
C ASN A 37 -16.61 -6.60 8.86
N GLU A 38 -17.01 -5.77 9.82
CA GLU A 38 -16.17 -4.71 10.39
C GLU A 38 -14.92 -5.26 11.11
N ASN A 39 -14.97 -6.50 11.62
CA ASN A 39 -13.80 -7.12 12.24
C ASN A 39 -12.67 -7.34 11.23
N LEU A 40 -12.98 -7.75 10.00
CA LEU A 40 -11.96 -7.88 8.94
C LEU A 40 -11.32 -6.53 8.59
N ILE A 41 -12.10 -5.46 8.60
CA ILE A 41 -11.57 -4.10 8.40
C ILE A 41 -10.63 -3.73 9.54
N GLN A 42 -11.02 -4.03 10.78
CA GLN A 42 -10.20 -3.74 11.95
C GLN A 42 -8.93 -4.58 12.00
N GLU A 43 -8.99 -5.84 11.59
CA GLU A 43 -7.82 -6.72 11.46
C GLU A 43 -6.79 -6.16 10.47
N ASP A 44 -7.22 -5.73 9.28
CA ASP A 44 -6.34 -5.08 8.30
C ASP A 44 -5.74 -3.76 8.85
N LEU A 45 -6.54 -2.97 9.58
CA LEU A 45 -6.06 -1.76 10.26
C LEU A 45 -5.06 -2.10 11.36
N ASP A 46 -5.30 -3.18 12.12
CA ASP A 46 -4.42 -3.65 13.18
C ASP A 46 -3.06 -4.12 12.62
N ARG A 47 -3.05 -4.73 11.44
CA ARG A 47 -1.82 -5.07 10.71
C ARG A 47 -1.06 -3.82 10.24
N ARG A 48 -1.76 -2.71 9.97
CA ARG A 48 -1.16 -1.44 9.52
C ARG A 48 -0.76 -0.51 10.66
N LYS A 49 -1.44 -0.50 11.81
CA LYS A 49 -1.27 0.49 12.88
C LYS A 49 0.18 0.59 13.40
N PRO A 50 0.59 1.73 13.96
CA PRO A 50 1.90 1.86 14.61
C PRO A 50 1.95 1.11 15.94
N GLY A 51 3.18 0.85 16.44
CA GLY A 51 3.38 0.30 17.79
C GLY A 51 3.25 -1.21 17.91
N GLN A 52 3.25 -1.95 16.81
CA GLN A 52 3.03 -3.41 16.80
C GLN A 52 4.21 -4.23 17.32
N SER A 53 5.43 -3.72 17.22
CA SER A 53 6.64 -4.45 17.58
C SER A 53 7.81 -3.53 17.92
N LYS A 54 8.92 -4.15 18.37
CA LYS A 54 10.16 -3.41 18.67
C LYS A 54 10.88 -2.87 17.42
N ILE A 55 10.54 -3.31 16.23
CA ILE A 55 11.17 -2.87 14.98
C ILE A 55 10.38 -1.81 14.20
N VAL A 56 9.28 -1.32 14.76
CA VAL A 56 8.47 -0.23 14.22
C VAL A 56 8.40 0.95 15.20
N THR A 57 7.79 2.05 14.77
CA THR A 57 7.58 3.25 15.61
C THR A 57 6.87 2.92 16.93
N GLN A 58 7.22 3.65 17.98
CA GLN A 58 6.61 3.50 19.30
C GLN A 58 5.35 4.37 19.51
N ARG A 59 4.86 5.06 18.46
CA ARG A 59 3.54 5.70 18.48
C ARG A 59 2.49 4.60 18.66
N LYS A 60 1.46 4.88 19.43
CA LYS A 60 0.35 3.93 19.65
C LYS A 60 -0.95 4.59 19.22
N GLU A 61 -1.60 4.03 18.24
CA GLU A 61 -2.92 4.44 17.77
C GLU A 61 -3.81 3.20 17.71
N PRO A 62 -5.06 3.27 18.17
CA PRO A 62 -5.97 2.13 18.08
C PRO A 62 -6.42 1.91 16.63
N ASP A 63 -6.38 2.94 15.78
CA ASP A 63 -6.85 2.96 14.39
C ASP A 63 -8.26 2.36 14.24
N ARG A 64 -9.15 2.66 15.20
CA ARG A 64 -10.53 2.19 15.16
C ARG A 64 -11.29 2.94 14.09
N VAL A 65 -11.93 2.20 13.19
CA VAL A 65 -12.80 2.78 12.16
C VAL A 65 -14.23 2.95 12.71
N GLU A 66 -14.87 4.04 12.34
CA GLU A 66 -16.27 4.32 12.58
C GLU A 66 -16.93 4.58 11.22
N ILE A 67 -17.94 3.77 10.86
CA ILE A 67 -18.70 3.92 9.61
C ILE A 67 -19.94 4.73 9.91
N TYR A 68 -20.18 5.81 9.14
CA TYR A 68 -21.28 6.75 9.37
C TYR A 68 -22.39 6.66 8.33
N SER A 69 -22.15 6.06 7.17
CA SER A 69 -23.15 5.93 6.10
C SER A 69 -22.83 4.77 5.16
N GLY A 70 -23.78 4.41 4.32
CA GLY A 70 -23.60 3.43 3.23
C GLY A 70 -23.66 1.97 3.68
N VAL A 71 -23.88 1.69 4.97
CA VAL A 71 -24.06 0.35 5.53
C VAL A 71 -25.29 0.35 6.45
N PHE A 72 -26.16 -0.62 6.27
CA PHE A 72 -27.35 -0.85 7.10
C PHE A 72 -27.49 -2.35 7.40
N GLU A 73 -27.65 -2.70 8.66
CA GLU A 73 -27.73 -4.11 9.14
C GLU A 73 -26.58 -4.99 8.60
N GLY A 74 -25.35 -4.44 8.53
CA GLY A 74 -24.19 -5.13 8.03
C GLY A 74 -24.09 -5.29 6.51
N MET A 75 -25.01 -4.67 5.74
CA MET A 75 -25.04 -4.73 4.28
C MET A 75 -24.82 -3.35 3.67
N THR A 76 -24.08 -3.27 2.56
CA THR A 76 -23.94 -2.03 1.80
C THR A 76 -25.26 -1.65 1.15
N THR A 77 -25.54 -0.34 1.12
CA THR A 77 -26.79 0.21 0.56
C THR A 77 -26.66 0.69 -0.89
N GLY A 78 -25.43 0.66 -1.45
CA GLY A 78 -25.14 1.25 -2.77
C GLY A 78 -24.95 2.77 -2.75
N THR A 79 -25.09 3.39 -1.57
CA THR A 79 -24.84 4.83 -1.36
C THR A 79 -23.42 5.04 -0.80
N PRO A 80 -22.88 6.28 -0.77
CA PRO A 80 -21.53 6.53 -0.30
C PRO A 80 -21.26 6.03 1.12
N ILE A 81 -20.18 5.27 1.30
CA ILE A 81 -19.72 4.77 2.60
C ILE A 81 -18.76 5.80 3.18
N GLY A 82 -19.25 6.59 4.15
CA GLY A 82 -18.43 7.55 4.89
C GLY A 82 -17.87 6.94 6.16
N PHE A 83 -16.58 7.13 6.41
CA PHE A 83 -15.92 6.60 7.61
C PHE A 83 -14.87 7.55 8.16
N VAL A 84 -14.58 7.43 9.47
CA VAL A 84 -13.59 8.23 10.21
C VAL A 84 -12.72 7.33 11.08
N ILE A 85 -11.47 7.74 11.27
CA ILE A 85 -10.48 7.15 12.18
C ILE A 85 -9.92 8.30 13.02
N HIS A 86 -10.19 8.33 14.32
CA HIS A 86 -9.71 9.36 15.22
C HIS A 86 -8.20 9.24 15.52
N ASN A 87 -7.51 10.37 15.62
CA ASN A 87 -6.12 10.45 16.10
C ASN A 87 -6.12 10.63 17.62
N SER A 88 -5.55 9.68 18.35
CA SER A 88 -5.56 9.71 19.83
C SER A 88 -4.19 9.96 20.47
N ASN A 89 -3.09 9.72 19.75
CA ASN A 89 -1.74 9.77 20.31
C ASN A 89 -0.77 10.68 19.53
N GLN A 90 -1.30 11.77 18.98
CA GLN A 90 -0.51 12.79 18.30
C GLN A 90 0.26 13.67 19.31
N LYS A 91 1.52 14.01 19.00
CA LYS A 91 2.36 14.91 19.80
C LYS A 91 2.90 16.04 18.92
N SER A 92 2.10 17.06 18.73
CA SER A 92 2.42 18.19 17.82
C SER A 92 3.68 18.96 18.24
N LYS A 93 3.96 19.05 19.56
CA LYS A 93 5.16 19.68 20.13
C LYS A 93 6.48 19.04 19.67
N ASP A 94 6.46 17.76 19.26
CA ASP A 94 7.66 17.08 18.76
C ASP A 94 8.21 17.70 17.46
N TYR A 95 7.44 18.58 16.79
CA TYR A 95 7.77 19.18 15.48
C TYR A 95 8.10 20.68 15.52
N ASP A 96 8.04 21.35 16.69
CA ASP A 96 8.28 22.78 16.82
C ASP A 96 9.70 23.19 16.36
N HIS A 97 10.70 22.33 16.60
CA HIS A 97 12.08 22.54 16.22
C HIS A 97 12.34 22.54 14.70
N ILE A 98 11.40 22.03 13.90
CA ILE A 98 11.48 21.98 12.43
C ILE A 98 10.45 22.88 11.74
N LYS A 99 9.79 23.77 12.47
CA LYS A 99 8.79 24.71 11.94
C LYS A 99 9.34 25.55 10.79
N SER A 100 10.57 26.01 10.92
CA SER A 100 11.26 26.84 9.91
C SER A 100 12.28 26.06 9.07
N ALA A 101 12.51 24.77 9.34
CA ALA A 101 13.49 23.95 8.65
C ALA A 101 12.85 22.99 7.65
N TYR A 102 13.63 22.56 6.66
CA TYR A 102 13.23 21.54 5.70
C TYR A 102 13.98 20.24 5.96
N ARG A 103 13.27 19.16 6.25
CA ARG A 103 13.88 17.84 6.41
C ARG A 103 14.37 17.33 5.05
N PRO A 104 15.62 16.85 4.92
CA PRO A 104 16.11 16.23 3.71
C PRO A 104 15.20 15.07 3.26
N SER A 105 14.92 14.98 1.96
CA SER A 105 14.07 13.95 1.35
C SER A 105 12.62 13.85 1.89
N HIS A 106 12.15 14.84 2.66
CA HIS A 106 10.76 14.98 3.12
C HIS A 106 9.98 15.98 2.26
N ALA A 107 8.66 15.97 2.35
CA ALA A 107 7.79 16.83 1.56
C ALA A 107 7.75 18.31 2.03
N ASP A 108 8.47 18.69 3.07
CA ASP A 108 8.39 20.01 3.72
C ASP A 108 8.60 21.17 2.73
N TYR A 109 9.70 21.13 1.97
CA TYR A 109 10.05 22.15 0.99
C TYR A 109 9.02 22.27 -0.13
N VAL A 110 8.65 21.13 -0.72
CA VAL A 110 7.74 21.11 -1.88
C VAL A 110 6.32 21.53 -1.51
N TYR A 111 5.88 21.28 -0.27
CA TYR A 111 4.60 21.75 0.24
C TYR A 111 4.59 23.28 0.41
N ASP A 112 5.61 23.85 1.05
CA ASP A 112 5.72 25.33 1.18
C ASP A 112 5.78 26.00 -0.20
N LYS A 113 6.53 25.43 -1.16
CA LYS A 113 6.62 26.00 -2.53
C LYS A 113 5.34 25.85 -3.33
N LYS A 114 4.64 24.73 -3.20
CA LYS A 114 3.42 24.46 -3.98
C LYS A 114 2.21 25.21 -3.45
N TYR A 115 2.05 25.24 -2.11
CA TYR A 115 0.84 25.77 -1.48
C TYR A 115 1.06 27.13 -0.78
N GLY A 116 2.31 27.61 -0.69
CA GLY A 116 2.67 28.85 0.03
C GLY A 116 2.58 28.74 1.54
N PHE A 117 2.03 27.65 2.05
CA PHE A 117 1.76 27.41 3.47
C PHE A 117 1.71 25.89 3.74
N ARG A 118 2.22 25.45 4.91
CA ARG A 118 2.11 24.08 5.36
C ARG A 118 1.80 23.97 6.84
N ASP A 119 1.08 22.95 7.23
CA ASP A 119 1.06 22.48 8.62
C ASP A 119 2.37 21.73 8.90
N TYR A 120 3.23 22.30 9.73
CA TYR A 120 4.54 21.72 10.07
C TYR A 120 4.44 20.55 11.06
N ARG A 121 3.27 20.34 11.66
CA ARG A 121 3.03 19.26 12.64
C ARG A 121 2.99 17.92 11.95
N GLY A 122 4.10 17.19 11.98
CA GLY A 122 4.24 15.91 11.28
C GLY A 122 4.44 16.05 9.78
N GLY A 123 3.72 15.29 8.99
CA GLY A 123 3.77 15.31 7.52
C GLY A 123 2.44 15.68 6.87
N GLY A 124 1.42 16.07 7.65
CA GLY A 124 0.09 16.39 7.13
C GLY A 124 -0.45 15.26 6.23
N ARG A 125 -0.93 15.63 5.03
CA ARG A 125 -1.39 14.69 4.00
C ARG A 125 -0.27 13.83 3.38
N SER A 126 1.01 14.26 3.44
CA SER A 126 2.14 13.46 2.95
C SER A 126 2.61 12.38 3.94
N SER A 127 2.00 12.30 5.12
CA SER A 127 2.32 11.28 6.11
C SER A 127 1.74 9.92 5.73
N ALA A 128 2.50 8.84 6.01
CA ALA A 128 1.99 7.48 5.89
C ALA A 128 0.77 7.17 6.80
N ARG A 129 0.40 8.08 7.71
CA ARG A 129 -0.82 8.00 8.50
C ARG A 129 -2.08 7.97 7.63
N GLU A 130 -2.08 8.71 6.52
CA GLU A 130 -3.17 8.78 5.54
C GLU A 130 -3.55 7.40 4.99
N THR A 131 -2.60 6.48 4.87
CA THR A 131 -2.84 5.13 4.34
C THR A 131 -3.81 4.28 5.17
N ALA A 132 -4.15 4.68 6.40
CA ALA A 132 -5.20 4.01 7.17
C ALA A 132 -6.57 4.06 6.45
N ALA A 133 -6.89 5.19 5.83
CA ALA A 133 -8.13 5.32 5.04
C ALA A 133 -8.11 4.41 3.80
N ARG A 134 -6.93 4.22 3.17
CA ARG A 134 -6.78 3.28 2.04
C ARG A 134 -6.99 1.83 2.46
N VAL A 135 -6.52 1.45 3.66
CA VAL A 135 -6.68 0.10 4.20
C VAL A 135 -8.15 -0.20 4.49
N VAL A 136 -8.92 0.76 5.04
CA VAL A 136 -10.38 0.59 5.20
C VAL A 136 -11.05 0.30 3.86
N ALA A 137 -10.80 1.13 2.86
CA ALA A 137 -11.44 0.97 1.55
C ALA A 137 -11.00 -0.33 0.85
N GLY A 138 -9.71 -0.69 0.97
CA GLY A 138 -9.19 -1.95 0.43
C GLY A 138 -9.79 -3.18 1.11
N SER A 139 -10.00 -3.13 2.43
CA SER A 139 -10.65 -4.22 3.17
C SER A 139 -12.13 -4.39 2.77
N ILE A 140 -12.85 -3.28 2.52
CA ILE A 140 -14.20 -3.32 1.97
C ILE A 140 -14.19 -3.90 0.55
N ALA A 141 -13.25 -3.47 -0.30
CA ALA A 141 -13.08 -3.97 -1.66
C ALA A 141 -12.84 -5.49 -1.70
N LYS A 142 -12.01 -6.04 -0.82
CA LYS A 142 -11.79 -7.48 -0.70
C LYS A 142 -13.08 -8.26 -0.42
N GLN A 143 -14.03 -7.70 0.32
CA GLN A 143 -15.23 -8.41 0.77
C GLN A 143 -16.26 -8.68 -0.34
N PHE A 144 -16.30 -7.87 -1.40
CA PHE A 144 -17.17 -8.18 -2.54
C PHE A 144 -16.47 -8.93 -3.69
N MET A 145 -15.14 -9.03 -3.66
CA MET A 145 -14.37 -9.84 -4.61
C MET A 145 -14.15 -11.26 -4.04
N SER A 146 -15.24 -11.95 -3.75
CA SER A 146 -15.21 -13.30 -3.17
C SER A 146 -14.31 -14.25 -3.96
N GLY A 147 -13.36 -14.88 -3.27
CA GLY A 147 -12.44 -15.87 -3.84
C GLY A 147 -11.08 -15.30 -4.29
N VAL A 148 -10.97 -14.00 -4.57
CA VAL A 148 -9.66 -13.39 -4.86
C VAL A 148 -8.87 -13.22 -3.57
N GLN A 149 -7.63 -13.68 -3.56
CA GLN A 149 -6.75 -13.65 -2.38
C GLN A 149 -5.57 -12.73 -2.60
N PHE A 150 -5.27 -11.88 -1.63
CA PHE A 150 -4.18 -10.90 -1.67
C PHE A 150 -3.14 -11.26 -0.60
N HIS A 151 -1.94 -11.61 -1.03
CA HIS A 151 -0.84 -11.99 -0.15
C HIS A 151 0.36 -11.08 -0.42
N ALA A 152 0.58 -10.09 0.44
CA ALA A 152 1.78 -9.28 0.39
C ALA A 152 2.70 -9.64 1.57
N PHE A 153 4.00 -9.60 1.33
CA PHE A 153 5.02 -9.91 2.33
C PHE A 153 6.33 -9.19 2.06
N VAL A 154 7.14 -9.05 3.08
CA VAL A 154 8.46 -8.45 2.97
C VAL A 154 9.42 -9.47 2.33
N SER A 155 9.88 -9.17 1.13
CA SER A 155 10.85 -9.97 0.38
C SER A 155 12.28 -9.47 0.50
N ALA A 156 12.50 -8.18 0.84
CA ALA A 156 13.83 -7.65 1.12
C ALA A 156 13.84 -6.54 2.17
N VAL A 157 14.93 -6.45 2.94
CA VAL A 157 15.28 -5.34 3.83
C VAL A 157 16.75 -5.00 3.63
N GLY A 158 17.04 -3.82 3.08
CA GLY A 158 18.38 -3.48 2.63
C GLY A 158 18.91 -4.51 1.62
N GLU A 159 20.05 -5.10 1.92
CA GLU A 159 20.67 -6.14 1.06
C GLU A 159 20.17 -7.57 1.33
N LEU A 160 19.46 -7.78 2.43
CA LEU A 160 18.89 -9.08 2.78
C LEU A 160 17.62 -9.33 1.97
N LYS A 161 17.60 -10.39 1.19
CA LYS A 161 16.45 -10.72 0.31
C LYS A 161 16.16 -12.20 0.26
N ILE A 162 14.90 -12.55 0.00
CA ILE A 162 14.45 -13.88 -0.38
C ILE A 162 14.77 -14.07 -1.87
N GLU A 163 15.22 -15.24 -2.25
CA GLU A 163 15.33 -15.61 -3.66
C GLU A 163 13.97 -16.09 -4.18
N ASN A 164 13.64 -15.68 -5.41
CA ASN A 164 12.40 -16.07 -6.11
C ASN A 164 11.13 -15.92 -5.26
N PRO A 165 10.85 -14.74 -4.68
CA PRO A 165 9.72 -14.54 -3.78
C PRO A 165 8.35 -14.84 -4.45
N GLN A 166 8.26 -14.76 -5.78
CA GLN A 166 7.05 -15.07 -6.54
C GLN A 166 6.65 -16.57 -6.52
N HIS A 167 7.55 -17.45 -6.09
CA HIS A 167 7.31 -18.90 -5.98
C HIS A 167 6.97 -19.35 -4.55
N ILE A 168 6.70 -18.42 -3.65
CA ILE A 168 6.20 -18.73 -2.32
C ILE A 168 4.71 -19.07 -2.42
N ASP A 169 4.34 -20.28 -1.98
CA ASP A 169 2.97 -20.77 -1.99
C ASP A 169 2.35 -20.84 -0.59
N ASP A 170 3.16 -20.96 0.46
CA ASP A 170 2.69 -20.93 1.84
C ASP A 170 2.80 -19.52 2.43
N PHE A 171 1.66 -18.88 2.55
CA PHE A 171 1.52 -17.54 3.12
C PHE A 171 1.14 -17.53 4.61
N SER A 172 0.91 -18.69 5.22
CA SER A 172 0.46 -18.84 6.62
C SER A 172 1.45 -18.25 7.63
N SER A 173 2.74 -18.24 7.26
CA SER A 173 3.83 -17.76 8.11
C SER A 173 4.05 -16.23 8.07
N ILE A 174 3.40 -15.49 7.17
CA ILE A 174 3.64 -14.05 7.00
C ILE A 174 3.42 -13.28 8.31
N GLU A 175 2.29 -13.49 8.97
CA GLU A 175 1.94 -12.77 10.21
C GLU A 175 2.59 -13.38 11.47
N SER A 176 3.32 -14.50 11.36
CA SER A 176 3.94 -15.19 12.50
C SER A 176 5.21 -14.49 13.02
N ASN A 177 5.71 -13.49 12.30
CA ASN A 177 6.90 -12.74 12.69
C ASN A 177 6.74 -11.22 12.43
N PRO A 178 7.46 -10.36 13.19
CA PRO A 178 7.27 -8.92 13.13
C PRO A 178 7.75 -8.26 11.82
N VAL A 179 8.52 -8.99 11.00
CA VAL A 179 8.98 -8.50 9.69
C VAL A 179 7.95 -8.76 8.61
N ARG A 180 7.09 -9.76 8.79
CA ARG A 180 6.16 -10.27 7.76
C ARG A 180 6.89 -10.85 6.56
N CYS A 181 7.93 -11.62 6.83
CA CYS A 181 8.70 -12.35 5.84
C CYS A 181 8.36 -13.84 5.97
N PRO A 182 7.93 -14.55 4.89
CA PRO A 182 7.52 -15.95 4.97
C PRO A 182 8.68 -16.92 5.24
N ASP A 183 9.92 -16.55 4.92
CA ASP A 183 11.12 -17.31 5.28
C ASP A 183 11.57 -16.96 6.70
N PHE A 184 11.39 -17.88 7.65
CA PHE A 184 11.77 -17.68 9.06
C PHE A 184 13.24 -17.37 9.30
N LYS A 185 14.15 -17.98 8.52
CA LYS A 185 15.59 -17.74 8.66
C LYS A 185 15.92 -16.33 8.18
N MET A 186 15.34 -15.93 7.06
CA MET A 186 15.51 -14.59 6.52
C MET A 186 14.81 -13.55 7.39
N ALA A 187 13.60 -13.81 7.87
CA ALA A 187 12.88 -12.96 8.82
C ALA A 187 13.73 -12.60 10.04
N LYS A 188 14.40 -13.60 10.62
CA LYS A 188 15.28 -13.39 11.78
C LYS A 188 16.50 -12.53 11.47
N LYS A 189 17.12 -12.73 10.29
CA LYS A 189 18.23 -11.88 9.82
C LYS A 189 17.76 -10.45 9.60
N MET A 190 16.64 -10.25 8.91
CA MET A 190 16.05 -8.92 8.67
C MET A 190 15.66 -8.21 9.97
N GLU A 191 15.05 -8.93 10.93
CA GLU A 191 14.71 -8.37 12.25
C GLU A 191 15.95 -7.85 12.98
N ASN A 192 17.02 -8.65 13.02
CA ASN A 192 18.27 -8.27 13.66
C ASN A 192 18.92 -7.07 12.96
N TYR A 193 18.87 -7.03 11.64
CA TYR A 193 19.39 -5.93 10.84
C TYR A 193 18.63 -4.63 11.11
N ILE A 194 17.29 -4.65 11.14
CA ILE A 194 16.47 -3.48 11.49
C ILE A 194 16.79 -2.98 12.91
N LYS A 195 16.97 -3.90 13.88
CA LYS A 195 17.36 -3.54 15.25
C LYS A 195 18.73 -2.85 15.31
N LYS A 196 19.70 -3.31 14.51
CA LYS A 196 21.02 -2.68 14.39
C LYS A 196 20.89 -1.26 13.82
N ILE A 197 20.25 -1.10 12.67
CA ILE A 197 20.01 0.20 12.02
C ILE A 197 19.31 1.18 12.98
N ARG A 198 18.29 0.71 13.73
CA ARG A 198 17.64 1.53 14.76
C ARG A 198 18.60 1.99 15.85
N LYS A 199 19.50 1.10 16.32
CA LYS A 199 20.52 1.44 17.33
C LYS A 199 21.50 2.50 16.82
N ASP A 200 21.82 2.45 15.53
CA ASP A 200 22.70 3.40 14.85
C ASP A 200 22.00 4.74 14.57
N GLY A 201 20.71 4.87 14.92
CA GLY A 201 19.92 6.08 14.70
C GLY A 201 19.58 6.34 13.23
N ASP A 202 19.61 5.29 12.42
CA ASP A 202 19.40 5.34 10.96
C ASP A 202 18.12 4.60 10.55
N THR A 203 17.86 4.54 9.24
CA THR A 203 16.70 3.87 8.64
C THR A 203 17.11 3.04 7.44
N VAL A 204 16.33 2.03 7.10
CA VAL A 204 16.55 1.17 5.96
C VAL A 204 15.26 0.98 5.16
N GLY A 205 15.39 0.86 3.86
CA GLY A 205 14.31 0.52 2.95
C GLY A 205 14.18 -0.99 2.74
N GLY A 206 13.35 -1.37 1.79
CA GLY A 206 13.16 -2.77 1.43
C GLY A 206 12.17 -2.96 0.29
N VAL A 207 11.81 -4.20 0.04
CA VAL A 207 10.89 -4.59 -1.03
C VAL A 207 9.76 -5.42 -0.43
N ILE A 208 8.55 -5.15 -0.90
CA ILE A 208 7.36 -5.96 -0.66
C ILE A 208 7.01 -6.66 -1.98
N THR A 209 6.86 -7.98 -1.92
CA THR A 209 6.27 -8.77 -2.99
C THR A 209 4.79 -8.99 -2.68
N CYS A 210 3.94 -8.84 -3.68
CA CYS A 210 2.52 -9.15 -3.59
C CYS A 210 2.19 -10.21 -4.62
N VAL A 211 1.47 -11.25 -4.19
CA VAL A 211 0.90 -12.32 -5.03
C VAL A 211 -0.61 -12.28 -4.87
N ILE A 212 -1.34 -12.19 -5.98
CA ILE A 212 -2.80 -12.17 -6.00
C ILE A 212 -3.26 -13.44 -6.69
N LYS A 213 -3.98 -14.28 -5.97
CA LYS A 213 -4.49 -15.57 -6.46
C LYS A 213 -5.95 -15.49 -6.86
N ASN A 214 -6.34 -16.40 -7.75
CA ASN A 214 -7.72 -16.56 -8.21
C ASN A 214 -8.29 -15.31 -8.90
N VAL A 215 -7.46 -14.56 -9.59
CA VAL A 215 -7.91 -13.41 -10.37
C VAL A 215 -8.61 -13.91 -11.63
N PRO A 216 -9.88 -13.52 -11.89
CA PRO A 216 -10.54 -13.93 -13.13
C PRO A 216 -9.83 -13.35 -14.35
N THR A 217 -9.88 -14.08 -15.46
CA THR A 217 -9.43 -13.56 -16.76
C THR A 217 -10.33 -12.43 -17.20
N GLY A 218 -9.74 -11.37 -17.80
CA GLY A 218 -10.51 -10.31 -18.44
C GLY A 218 -10.56 -8.98 -17.69
N LEU A 219 -9.80 -8.80 -16.59
CA LEU A 219 -9.70 -7.54 -15.88
C LEU A 219 -8.59 -6.67 -16.47
N GLY A 220 -8.89 -5.42 -16.81
CA GLY A 220 -7.96 -4.47 -17.38
C GLY A 220 -8.29 -4.11 -18.83
N GLU A 221 -7.54 -3.16 -19.40
CA GLU A 221 -7.76 -2.62 -20.74
C GLU A 221 -6.53 -2.78 -21.64
N PRO A 222 -6.71 -2.84 -22.99
CA PRO A 222 -5.60 -3.20 -23.89
C PRO A 222 -4.65 -2.04 -24.23
N VAL A 223 -5.07 -0.78 -24.12
CA VAL A 223 -4.25 0.37 -24.57
C VAL A 223 -3.87 1.27 -23.39
N PHE A 224 -4.76 2.13 -22.97
CA PHE A 224 -4.65 2.90 -21.74
C PHE A 224 -5.33 2.13 -20.61
N ASP A 225 -5.06 2.50 -19.36
CA ASP A 225 -5.66 1.86 -18.18
C ASP A 225 -5.39 0.33 -18.13
N LYS A 226 -4.22 -0.08 -18.63
CA LYS A 226 -3.77 -1.47 -18.50
C LYS A 226 -3.68 -1.85 -17.04
N LEU A 227 -4.11 -3.06 -16.66
CA LEU A 227 -4.14 -3.51 -15.28
C LEU A 227 -2.81 -3.30 -14.56
N HIS A 228 -1.68 -3.64 -15.19
CA HIS A 228 -0.36 -3.42 -14.59
C HIS A 228 0.01 -1.93 -14.48
N ALA A 229 -0.49 -1.07 -15.37
CA ALA A 229 -0.25 0.37 -15.29
C ALA A 229 -1.01 0.98 -14.09
N GLU A 230 -2.25 0.56 -13.87
CA GLU A 230 -3.03 1.02 -12.73
C GLU A 230 -2.53 0.42 -11.40
N LEU A 231 -2.06 -0.84 -11.38
CA LEU A 231 -1.34 -1.39 -10.23
C LEU A 231 -0.08 -0.56 -9.94
N GLY A 232 0.71 -0.23 -10.96
CA GLY A 232 1.89 0.64 -10.81
C GLY A 232 1.52 2.03 -10.29
N ARG A 233 0.49 2.66 -10.83
CA ARG A 233 -0.05 3.95 -10.35
C ARG A 233 -0.47 3.87 -8.88
N ALA A 234 -1.17 2.82 -8.50
CA ALA A 234 -1.60 2.58 -7.13
C ALA A 234 -0.40 2.45 -6.19
N MET A 235 0.58 1.60 -6.52
CA MET A 235 1.76 1.35 -5.69
C MET A 235 2.66 2.57 -5.59
N LEU A 236 2.92 3.29 -6.70
CA LEU A 236 3.72 4.52 -6.70
C LEU A 236 3.06 5.68 -5.96
N SER A 237 1.76 5.61 -5.69
CA SER A 237 1.04 6.56 -4.83
C SER A 237 1.28 6.34 -3.33
N ILE A 238 1.83 5.20 -2.92
CA ILE A 238 2.13 4.88 -1.52
C ILE A 238 3.37 5.68 -1.08
N ASN A 239 3.31 6.23 0.13
CA ASN A 239 4.43 6.98 0.71
C ASN A 239 5.71 6.14 0.73
N ALA A 240 6.84 6.76 0.39
CA ALA A 240 8.18 6.16 0.33
C ALA A 240 8.42 5.15 -0.81
N VAL A 241 7.44 4.80 -1.62
CA VAL A 241 7.66 3.96 -2.81
C VAL A 241 8.54 4.68 -3.83
N LYS A 242 9.47 3.92 -4.44
CA LYS A 242 10.44 4.37 -5.44
C LYS A 242 10.49 3.49 -6.68
N GLY A 243 9.93 2.29 -6.62
CA GLY A 243 9.93 1.37 -7.75
C GLY A 243 8.75 0.41 -7.69
N PHE A 244 8.35 0.00 -8.87
CA PHE A 244 7.34 -1.02 -9.11
C PHE A 244 7.81 -1.86 -10.30
N GLU A 245 7.74 -3.17 -10.19
CA GLU A 245 7.88 -4.11 -11.29
C GLU A 245 6.89 -5.26 -11.14
N TYR A 246 6.42 -5.81 -12.26
CA TYR A 246 5.49 -6.94 -12.26
C TYR A 246 6.00 -8.04 -13.19
N GLY A 247 5.57 -9.26 -12.93
CA GLY A 247 6.06 -10.41 -13.68
C GLY A 247 7.57 -10.53 -13.60
N SER A 248 8.21 -10.83 -14.72
CA SER A 248 9.67 -10.91 -14.82
C SER A 248 10.41 -9.57 -14.61
N GLY A 249 9.68 -8.44 -14.62
CA GLY A 249 10.23 -7.12 -14.34
C GLY A 249 11.48 -6.79 -15.15
N PHE A 250 12.45 -6.14 -14.50
CA PHE A 250 13.72 -5.78 -15.16
C PHE A 250 14.55 -7.01 -15.57
N ALA A 251 14.43 -8.13 -14.86
CA ALA A 251 15.17 -9.35 -15.21
C ALA A 251 14.73 -9.92 -16.57
N GLY A 252 13.45 -9.73 -16.95
CA GLY A 252 12.92 -10.13 -18.24
C GLY A 252 13.61 -9.47 -19.44
N ALA A 253 14.14 -8.26 -19.26
CA ALA A 253 14.87 -7.53 -20.32
C ALA A 253 16.18 -8.24 -20.77
N ALA A 254 16.73 -9.11 -19.95
CA ALA A 254 17.93 -9.90 -20.27
C ALA A 254 17.60 -11.23 -20.99
N LEU A 255 16.32 -11.62 -21.07
CA LEU A 255 15.89 -12.87 -21.67
C LEU A 255 15.63 -12.71 -23.18
N ARG A 256 15.84 -13.80 -23.91
CA ARG A 256 15.37 -13.89 -25.31
C ARG A 256 13.88 -14.21 -25.32
N GLY A 257 13.15 -13.81 -26.38
CA GLY A 257 11.73 -14.08 -26.50
C GLY A 257 11.37 -15.56 -26.35
N SER A 258 12.17 -16.48 -26.91
CA SER A 258 12.01 -17.93 -26.74
C SER A 258 12.13 -18.44 -25.30
N GLN A 259 12.81 -17.68 -24.44
CA GLN A 259 12.97 -18.01 -23.01
C GLN A 259 11.89 -17.36 -22.16
N HIS A 260 11.40 -16.19 -22.60
CA HIS A 260 10.42 -15.38 -21.85
C HIS A 260 8.97 -15.75 -22.17
N ASN A 261 8.67 -16.31 -23.34
CA ASN A 261 7.29 -16.58 -23.75
C ASN A 261 6.63 -17.63 -22.84
N ASP A 262 5.52 -17.27 -22.25
CA ASP A 262 4.67 -18.16 -21.46
C ASP A 262 3.85 -19.07 -22.37
N LEU A 263 4.32 -20.30 -22.60
CA LEU A 263 3.67 -21.28 -23.47
C LEU A 263 2.37 -21.78 -22.84
N PHE A 264 1.30 -21.85 -23.63
CA PHE A 264 0.01 -22.33 -23.17
C PHE A 264 -0.02 -23.84 -22.89
N ASN A 265 -0.76 -24.21 -21.87
CA ASN A 265 -1.29 -25.55 -21.64
C ASN A 265 -2.63 -25.70 -22.36
N THR A 266 -3.11 -26.93 -22.53
CA THR A 266 -4.38 -27.23 -23.20
C THR A 266 -5.62 -26.72 -22.45
N ASN A 267 -5.48 -26.42 -21.17
CA ASN A 267 -6.55 -25.85 -20.31
C ASN A 267 -6.57 -24.31 -20.27
N GLY A 268 -5.76 -23.64 -21.12
CA GLY A 268 -5.69 -22.18 -21.17
C GLY A 268 -4.78 -21.52 -20.15
N THR A 269 -4.21 -22.27 -19.19
CA THR A 269 -3.14 -21.75 -18.31
C THR A 269 -1.80 -21.73 -19.04
N THR A 270 -0.77 -21.14 -18.42
CA THR A 270 0.57 -21.10 -19.00
C THR A 270 1.56 -21.96 -18.19
N LYS A 271 2.62 -22.47 -18.85
CA LYS A 271 3.66 -23.29 -18.24
C LYS A 271 4.57 -22.50 -17.32
N THR A 272 4.77 -21.23 -17.65
CA THR A 272 5.53 -20.24 -16.88
C THR A 272 4.64 -19.02 -16.68
N ASN A 273 5.06 -18.07 -15.86
CA ASN A 273 4.28 -16.87 -15.60
C ASN A 273 5.19 -15.62 -15.60
N TYR A 274 6.05 -15.49 -16.62
CA TYR A 274 6.89 -14.30 -16.79
C TYR A 274 6.07 -13.03 -17.01
N SER A 275 4.88 -13.17 -17.62
CA SER A 275 3.93 -12.08 -17.79
C SER A 275 3.30 -11.57 -16.49
N GLY A 276 3.50 -12.28 -15.36
CA GLY A 276 2.95 -11.90 -14.06
C GLY A 276 1.43 -11.86 -14.01
N GLY A 277 0.74 -12.79 -14.68
CA GLY A 277 -0.72 -12.89 -14.70
C GLY A 277 -1.43 -11.87 -15.60
N ILE A 278 -0.69 -11.04 -16.38
CA ILE A 278 -1.24 -9.96 -17.17
C ILE A 278 -0.64 -10.00 -18.58
N GLN A 279 -1.47 -10.18 -19.59
CA GLN A 279 -1.08 -10.18 -21.00
C GLN A 279 -1.87 -9.11 -21.77
N GLY A 280 -1.19 -8.30 -22.57
CA GLY A 280 -1.83 -7.21 -23.30
C GLY A 280 -2.48 -6.12 -22.43
N GLY A 281 -2.24 -6.10 -21.12
CA GLY A 281 -2.88 -5.19 -20.17
C GLY A 281 -4.06 -5.80 -19.42
N ILE A 282 -4.40 -7.06 -19.69
CA ILE A 282 -5.60 -7.77 -19.23
C ILE A 282 -5.14 -9.00 -18.41
N SER A 283 -5.83 -9.31 -17.31
CA SER A 283 -5.56 -10.51 -16.53
C SER A 283 -5.84 -11.79 -17.34
N ASN A 284 -4.95 -12.79 -17.22
CA ASN A 284 -5.03 -14.03 -17.99
C ASN A 284 -5.45 -15.26 -17.17
N GLY A 285 -5.84 -15.06 -15.91
CA GLY A 285 -6.24 -16.15 -15.01
C GLY A 285 -5.10 -16.80 -14.23
N MET A 286 -3.83 -16.46 -14.52
CA MET A 286 -2.69 -16.85 -13.70
C MET A 286 -2.55 -15.91 -12.50
N ASP A 287 -1.78 -16.33 -11.49
CA ASP A 287 -1.46 -15.47 -10.34
C ASP A 287 -0.82 -14.16 -10.80
N ILE A 288 -1.32 -13.04 -10.30
CA ILE A 288 -0.67 -11.75 -10.52
C ILE A 288 0.39 -11.56 -9.44
N TYR A 289 1.62 -11.26 -9.83
CA TYR A 289 2.66 -10.92 -8.87
C TYR A 289 3.46 -9.69 -9.29
N PHE A 290 3.88 -8.92 -8.28
CA PHE A 290 4.66 -7.70 -8.46
C PHE A 290 5.49 -7.38 -7.22
N ASN A 291 6.51 -6.54 -7.41
CA ASN A 291 7.41 -6.05 -6.37
C ASN A 291 7.28 -4.53 -6.21
N VAL A 292 7.33 -4.06 -4.96
CA VAL A 292 7.25 -2.64 -4.62
C VAL A 292 8.45 -2.25 -3.76
N ALA A 293 9.30 -1.36 -4.27
CA ALA A 293 10.50 -0.90 -3.59
C ALA A 293 10.25 0.36 -2.77
N PHE A 294 10.61 0.32 -1.49
CA PHE A 294 10.47 1.41 -0.53
C PHE A 294 11.83 1.98 -0.16
N LYS A 295 11.99 3.31 -0.26
CA LYS A 295 13.18 3.99 0.24
C LYS A 295 13.24 4.00 1.77
N PRO A 296 14.42 4.22 2.38
CA PRO A 296 14.54 4.52 3.81
C PRO A 296 13.68 5.71 4.23
N VAL A 297 13.22 5.72 5.47
CA VAL A 297 12.47 6.85 6.04
C VAL A 297 13.38 8.07 6.15
N ALA A 298 12.89 9.23 5.72
CA ALA A 298 13.71 10.46 5.63
C ALA A 298 14.14 11.03 6.99
N THR A 299 13.38 10.78 8.06
CA THR A 299 13.69 11.32 9.38
C THR A 299 14.58 10.33 10.14
N ILE A 300 15.85 10.68 10.32
CA ILE A 300 16.88 9.90 11.03
C ILE A 300 17.31 10.60 12.32
N MET A 301 17.85 9.84 13.28
CA MET A 301 18.32 10.34 14.57
C MET A 301 19.79 10.80 14.53
N GLN A 302 20.30 11.07 13.32
CA GLN A 302 21.63 11.60 13.07
C GLN A 302 21.54 13.06 12.63
N ASN A 303 22.64 13.81 12.78
CA ASN A 303 22.73 15.18 12.29
C ASN A 303 22.70 15.20 10.75
N GLN A 304 21.88 16.08 10.20
CA GLN A 304 21.73 16.27 8.75
C GLN A 304 21.84 17.77 8.42
N ASN A 305 22.69 18.12 7.47
CA ASN A 305 22.75 19.48 6.95
C ASN A 305 21.54 19.72 6.03
N THR A 306 20.96 20.90 6.16
CA THR A 306 19.80 21.33 5.38
C THR A 306 19.71 22.86 5.37
N ILE A 307 18.59 23.39 4.89
CA ILE A 307 18.30 24.83 4.88
C ILE A 307 17.02 25.13 5.68
N ASP A 308 16.95 26.36 6.17
CA ASP A 308 15.71 26.93 6.70
C ASP A 308 14.86 27.61 5.59
N LYS A 309 13.73 28.18 5.99
CA LYS A 309 12.82 28.90 5.05
C LYS A 309 13.46 30.13 4.38
N SER A 310 14.50 30.72 4.98
CA SER A 310 15.24 31.83 4.41
C SER A 310 16.36 31.40 3.45
N GLY A 311 16.63 30.09 3.35
CA GLY A 311 17.73 29.53 2.56
C GLY A 311 19.06 29.45 3.32
N LYS A 312 19.09 29.77 4.61
CA LYS A 312 20.29 29.66 5.45
C LYS A 312 20.60 28.20 5.76
N GLU A 313 21.86 27.81 5.64
CA GLU A 313 22.35 26.50 6.04
C GLU A 313 22.20 26.30 7.56
N ILE A 314 21.66 25.16 7.92
CA ILE A 314 21.45 24.72 9.31
C ILE A 314 21.69 23.22 9.43
N THR A 315 21.92 22.75 10.63
CA THR A 315 21.95 21.32 10.93
C THR A 315 20.72 20.94 11.76
N ILE A 316 20.02 19.90 11.35
CA ILE A 316 18.89 19.34 12.09
C ILE A 316 19.18 17.92 12.51
N LYS A 317 18.51 17.47 13.56
CA LYS A 317 18.49 16.07 14.00
C LYS A 317 17.05 15.64 14.19
N GLY A 318 16.68 14.49 13.66
CA GLY A 318 15.35 13.92 13.86
C GLY A 318 15.09 13.73 15.36
N LYS A 319 13.86 14.05 15.77
CA LYS A 319 13.33 13.79 17.10
C LYS A 319 12.01 13.06 16.97
N GLY A 320 11.59 12.35 18.02
CA GLY A 320 10.30 11.68 18.04
C GLY A 320 10.37 10.19 17.66
N ARG A 321 9.22 9.64 17.26
CA ARG A 321 8.99 8.20 17.11
C ARG A 321 8.82 7.85 15.62
N HIS A 322 9.91 7.45 14.96
CA HIS A 322 9.92 7.09 13.57
C HIS A 322 10.16 5.59 13.36
N ASP A 323 9.70 5.05 12.23
CA ASP A 323 9.97 3.68 11.85
C ASP A 323 11.43 3.56 11.38
N PRO A 324 12.25 2.63 11.93
CA PRO A 324 13.58 2.34 11.37
C PRO A 324 13.47 1.65 10.00
N CYS A 325 12.36 0.95 9.76
CA CYS A 325 12.02 0.33 8.48
C CYS A 325 10.49 0.34 8.31
N VAL A 326 10.01 0.87 7.19
CA VAL A 326 8.57 1.05 6.95
C VAL A 326 7.91 -0.20 6.37
N VAL A 327 8.67 -1.09 5.71
CA VAL A 327 8.08 -2.17 4.90
C VAL A 327 7.19 -3.15 5.68
N PRO A 328 7.47 -3.54 6.93
CA PRO A 328 6.54 -4.44 7.64
C PRO A 328 5.13 -3.86 7.82
N ARG A 329 5.02 -2.54 7.98
CA ARG A 329 3.73 -1.84 8.10
C ARG A 329 3.09 -1.53 6.76
N ALA A 330 3.86 -1.52 5.69
CA ALA A 330 3.36 -1.23 4.36
C ALA A 330 2.71 -2.46 3.68
N VAL A 331 2.93 -3.67 4.20
CA VAL A 331 2.33 -4.91 3.69
C VAL A 331 0.81 -4.79 3.49
N PRO A 332 -0.02 -4.50 4.50
CA PRO A 332 -1.47 -4.36 4.32
C PRO A 332 -1.87 -3.14 3.44
N ILE A 333 -0.98 -2.16 3.29
CA ILE A 333 -1.22 -1.03 2.39
C ILE A 333 -1.09 -1.46 0.93
N VAL A 334 -0.10 -2.28 0.62
CA VAL A 334 0.10 -2.86 -0.72
C VAL A 334 -1.09 -3.73 -1.10
N GLU A 335 -1.54 -4.63 -0.20
CA GLU A 335 -2.75 -5.43 -0.40
C GLU A 335 -3.98 -4.58 -0.64
N ALA A 336 -4.19 -3.54 0.18
CA ALA A 336 -5.33 -2.64 0.07
C ALA A 336 -5.35 -1.88 -1.27
N MET A 337 -4.20 -1.35 -1.69
CA MET A 337 -4.12 -0.63 -2.97
C MET A 337 -4.32 -1.56 -4.17
N ALA A 338 -3.82 -2.81 -4.10
CA ALA A 338 -4.07 -3.82 -5.11
C ALA A 338 -5.56 -4.20 -5.18
N SER A 339 -6.22 -4.36 -4.02
CA SER A 339 -7.64 -4.68 -3.98
C SER A 339 -8.52 -3.54 -4.51
N LEU A 340 -8.15 -2.26 -4.30
CA LEU A 340 -8.85 -1.12 -4.88
C LEU A 340 -8.79 -1.13 -6.41
N VAL A 341 -7.63 -1.43 -7.00
CA VAL A 341 -7.49 -1.54 -8.46
C VAL A 341 -8.34 -2.67 -9.01
N LEU A 342 -8.23 -3.87 -8.41
CA LEU A 342 -8.98 -5.03 -8.89
C LEU A 342 -10.50 -4.86 -8.73
N ALA A 343 -10.94 -4.23 -7.62
CA ALA A 343 -12.35 -3.92 -7.39
C ALA A 343 -12.92 -3.01 -8.48
N ASP A 344 -12.17 -1.98 -8.85
CA ASP A 344 -12.57 -1.05 -9.90
C ASP A 344 -12.70 -1.79 -11.24
N TYR A 345 -11.69 -2.58 -11.64
CA TYR A 345 -11.76 -3.37 -12.86
C TYR A 345 -12.81 -4.49 -12.84
N PHE A 346 -13.06 -5.08 -11.67
CA PHE A 346 -14.14 -6.04 -11.51
C PHE A 346 -15.51 -5.43 -11.83
N LEU A 347 -15.73 -4.18 -11.42
CA LEU A 347 -16.95 -3.45 -11.74
C LEU A 347 -16.98 -2.98 -13.19
N ILE A 348 -15.87 -2.46 -13.72
CA ILE A 348 -15.74 -2.05 -15.12
C ILE A 348 -16.04 -3.24 -16.06
N SER A 349 -15.49 -4.42 -15.76
CA SER A 349 -15.69 -5.61 -16.59
C SER A 349 -17.15 -6.03 -16.73
N ARG A 350 -18.02 -5.65 -15.77
CA ARG A 350 -19.46 -5.89 -15.84
C ARG A 350 -20.18 -5.04 -16.90
N THR A 351 -19.53 -4.01 -17.40
CA THR A 351 -20.07 -3.12 -18.44
C THR A 351 -19.52 -3.43 -19.84
N ASN A 352 -18.49 -4.28 -19.95
CA ASN A 352 -17.77 -4.52 -21.20
C ASN A 352 -18.36 -5.63 -22.07
N THR A 353 -19.25 -6.47 -21.52
CA THR A 353 -19.88 -7.56 -22.26
C THR A 353 -21.38 -7.61 -21.99
N ILE A 354 -22.17 -7.76 -23.07
CA ILE A 354 -23.61 -8.00 -23.00
C ILE A 354 -23.90 -9.52 -22.88
N VAL A 355 -22.87 -10.36 -22.81
CA VAL A 355 -22.99 -11.83 -22.72
C VAL A 355 -23.31 -12.22 -21.29
N GLY A 356 -24.58 -12.39 -20.99
CA GLY A 356 -25.07 -12.91 -19.72
C GLY A 356 -26.53 -12.53 -19.50
N ASP A 357 -27.30 -13.49 -19.05
CA ASP A 357 -28.69 -13.31 -18.63
C ASP A 357 -28.78 -12.15 -17.62
N PHE A 358 -29.39 -11.04 -18.00
CA PHE A 358 -29.66 -9.90 -17.11
C PHE A 358 -30.43 -10.31 -15.86
N ASN A 359 -30.98 -11.54 -15.82
CA ASN A 359 -31.74 -12.12 -14.73
C ASN A 359 -30.85 -12.90 -13.71
N LYS A 360 -29.53 -12.90 -13.85
CA LYS A 360 -28.59 -13.57 -12.93
C LYS A 360 -27.67 -12.60 -12.17
N ILE A 361 -28.14 -11.38 -11.99
CA ILE A 361 -27.51 -10.40 -11.07
C ILE A 361 -28.09 -10.60 -9.69
#